data_aa42438bf15966123384cd364b3da70e
#
_entry.id   aa42438bf15966123384cd364b3da70e
#
_cell.length_a   1.000
_cell.length_b   1.000
_cell.length_c   1.000
_cell.angle_alpha   90.00
_cell.angle_beta   90.00
_cell.angle_gamma   90.00
#
_symmetry.space_group_name_H-M   'P 1'
#
loop_
_entity.id
_entity.type
_entity.pdbx_description
1 polymer ?
#
loop_
_entity_poly.entity_id
_entity_poly.type
_entity_poly.pdbx_seq_one_letter_code
_entity_poly.pdbx_strand_id
1 'polypeptide(L)'
;SIEQPIPAKQELLMADLCSKTPIPIALDEELIGIQTYSKKEQLIQQIQPQYIILKPSLIGGIKSSNEWIEIAQKYKVDWWATSALEGNIGLNAIAQFAYQTGNKMPQGLGTGQLFESNFESNIQLVGNKMMYNT
;
A
#
# COMPACT_ATOMS: atom_id res chain seq x y z
N SER A 1 0.81 -8.51 11.36
CA SER A 1 2.01 -7.89 10.78
C SER A 1 2.44 -6.65 11.57
N ILE A 2 3.71 -6.32 11.44
CA ILE A 2 4.26 -5.03 11.88
C ILE A 2 4.53 -4.20 10.63
N GLU A 3 4.02 -2.96 10.62
CA GLU A 3 4.22 -2.00 9.55
C GLU A 3 5.49 -1.19 9.82
N GLN A 4 6.42 -1.14 8.86
CA GLN A 4 7.65 -0.35 8.85
C GLN A 4 8.34 -0.23 10.23
N PRO A 5 8.85 -1.33 10.82
CA PRO A 5 9.32 -1.35 12.21
C PRO A 5 10.56 -0.49 12.48
N ILE A 6 11.31 -0.14 11.44
CA ILE A 6 12.47 0.75 11.51
C ILE A 6 12.38 1.82 10.40
N PRO A 7 13.07 2.97 10.55
CA PRO A 7 13.10 4.00 9.52
C PRO A 7 13.57 3.46 8.17
N ALA A 8 12.98 3.97 7.09
CA ALA A 8 13.35 3.64 5.71
C ALA A 8 14.83 3.91 5.41
N LYS A 9 15.35 3.30 4.35
CA LYS A 9 16.76 3.35 3.90
C LYS A 9 17.74 2.62 4.82
N GLN A 10 17.28 1.62 5.53
CA GLN A 10 18.09 0.69 6.32
C GLN A 10 17.86 -0.75 5.83
N GLU A 11 17.99 -0.95 4.52
CA GLU A 11 17.57 -2.19 3.83
C GLU A 11 18.21 -3.45 4.42
N LEU A 12 19.48 -3.40 4.81
CA LEU A 12 20.18 -4.57 5.41
C LEU A 12 19.60 -4.92 6.79
N LEU A 13 19.29 -3.92 7.62
CA LEU A 13 18.66 -4.15 8.92
C LEU A 13 17.21 -4.64 8.76
N MET A 14 16.47 -4.07 7.79
CA MET A 14 15.12 -4.51 7.48
C MET A 14 15.11 -5.95 6.97
N ALA A 15 16.06 -6.33 6.11
CA ALA A 15 16.20 -7.71 5.62
C ALA A 15 16.51 -8.68 6.78
N ASP A 16 17.40 -8.29 7.68
CA ASP A 16 17.70 -9.09 8.88
C ASP A 16 16.45 -9.30 9.75
N LEU A 17 15.67 -8.24 9.99
CA LEU A 17 14.39 -8.33 10.68
C LEU A 17 13.41 -9.25 9.95
N CYS A 18 13.19 -9.06 8.65
CA CYS A 18 12.28 -9.89 7.86
C CYS A 18 12.63 -11.39 7.93
N SER A 19 13.92 -11.71 8.01
CA SER A 19 14.39 -13.09 8.07
C SER A 19 14.26 -13.75 9.44
N LYS A 20 14.21 -12.98 10.54
CA LYS A 20 14.32 -13.50 11.90
C LYS A 20 13.04 -13.35 12.73
N THR A 21 12.22 -12.35 12.43
CA THR A 21 11.03 -12.08 13.24
C THR A 21 9.94 -13.15 13.02
N PRO A 22 9.27 -13.59 14.09
CA PRO A 22 8.09 -14.46 13.97
C PRO A 22 6.84 -13.69 13.51
N ILE A 23 6.85 -12.36 13.54
CA ILE A 23 5.73 -11.52 13.15
C ILE A 23 6.02 -10.97 11.74
N PRO A 24 5.16 -11.24 10.75
CA PRO A 24 5.36 -10.74 9.39
C PRO A 24 5.53 -9.22 9.31
N ILE A 25 6.45 -8.76 8.49
CA ILE A 25 6.73 -7.34 8.28
C ILE A 25 6.08 -6.87 6.97
N ALA A 26 5.50 -5.67 7.03
CA ALA A 26 4.96 -4.94 5.91
C ALA A 26 5.79 -3.66 5.67
N LEU A 27 6.37 -3.51 4.47
CA LEU A 27 7.07 -2.28 4.10
C LEU A 27 6.06 -1.21 3.69
N ASP A 28 6.28 0.02 4.15
CA ASP A 28 5.49 1.21 3.81
C ASP A 28 6.40 2.33 3.29
N GLU A 29 6.99 3.12 4.16
CA GLU A 29 7.84 4.26 3.78
C GLU A 29 9.05 3.85 2.96
N GLU A 30 9.46 2.61 3.02
CA GLU A 30 10.56 2.07 2.22
C GLU A 30 10.30 2.19 0.70
N LEU A 31 9.01 2.17 0.29
CA LEU A 31 8.62 2.25 -1.12
C LEU A 31 8.65 3.68 -1.68
N ILE A 32 8.64 4.69 -0.80
CA ILE A 32 8.50 6.10 -1.21
C ILE A 32 9.78 6.58 -1.90
N GLY A 33 9.61 7.23 -3.07
CA GLY A 33 10.71 7.81 -3.83
C GLY A 33 11.42 6.84 -4.78
N ILE A 34 11.04 5.55 -4.81
CA ILE A 34 11.60 4.57 -5.74
C ILE A 34 10.80 4.61 -7.05
N GLN A 35 11.40 5.15 -8.11
CA GLN A 35 10.69 5.43 -9.35
C GLN A 35 10.84 4.36 -10.43
N THR A 36 12.01 3.71 -10.53
CA THR A 36 12.29 2.78 -11.63
C THR A 36 11.95 1.35 -11.25
N TYR A 37 11.40 0.59 -12.20
CA TYR A 37 11.05 -0.82 -12.01
C TYR A 37 12.22 -1.64 -11.45
N SER A 38 13.43 -1.45 -12.01
CA SER A 38 14.61 -2.19 -11.56
C SER A 38 14.99 -1.92 -10.11
N LYS A 39 14.84 -0.68 -9.63
CA LYS A 39 15.10 -0.36 -8.22
C LYS A 39 14.02 -0.91 -7.29
N LYS A 40 12.76 -0.91 -7.72
CA LYS A 40 11.67 -1.56 -6.98
C LYS A 40 11.93 -3.05 -6.82
N GLU A 41 12.30 -3.70 -7.90
CA GLU A 41 12.62 -5.12 -7.89
C GLU A 41 13.83 -5.43 -7.02
N GLN A 42 14.91 -4.64 -7.13
CA GLN A 42 16.10 -4.77 -6.29
C GLN A 42 15.76 -4.65 -4.80
N LEU A 43 14.90 -3.71 -4.41
CA LEU A 43 14.47 -3.54 -3.02
C LEU A 43 13.78 -4.80 -2.48
N ILE A 44 12.81 -5.34 -3.25
CA ILE A 44 12.09 -6.55 -2.84
C ILE A 44 13.02 -7.75 -2.74
N GLN A 45 13.95 -7.91 -3.68
CA GLN A 45 14.94 -8.99 -3.65
C GLN A 45 15.87 -8.90 -2.44
N GLN A 46 16.26 -7.68 -2.06
CA GLN A 46 17.19 -7.44 -0.98
C GLN A 46 16.55 -7.64 0.39
N ILE A 47 15.35 -7.11 0.60
CA ILE A 47 14.67 -7.12 1.91
C ILE A 47 13.89 -8.41 2.12
N GLN A 48 13.25 -8.95 1.08
CA GLN A 48 12.37 -10.12 1.15
C GLN A 48 11.28 -9.99 2.22
N PRO A 49 10.47 -8.92 2.21
CA PRO A 49 9.41 -8.72 3.17
C PRO A 49 8.26 -9.71 2.93
N GLN A 50 7.40 -9.89 3.92
CA GLN A 50 6.17 -10.69 3.76
C GLN A 50 5.06 -9.89 3.08
N TYR A 51 5.03 -8.57 3.31
CA TYR A 51 4.02 -7.67 2.76
C TYR A 51 4.62 -6.34 2.30
N ILE A 52 3.92 -5.70 1.36
CA ILE A 52 4.13 -4.28 1.04
C ILE A 52 2.80 -3.53 1.10
N ILE A 53 2.86 -2.26 1.53
CA ILE A 53 1.71 -1.37 1.62
C ILE A 53 1.77 -0.37 0.49
N LEU A 54 0.73 -0.34 -0.32
CA LEU A 54 0.66 0.54 -1.49
C LEU A 54 -0.15 1.79 -1.17
N LYS A 55 0.52 2.93 -1.09
CA LYS A 55 -0.09 4.27 -1.01
C LYS A 55 0.06 4.98 -2.36
N PRO A 56 -0.87 4.80 -3.32
CA PRO A 56 -0.68 5.30 -4.68
C PRO A 56 -0.27 6.75 -4.77
N SER A 57 -0.79 7.62 -3.90
CA SER A 57 -0.45 9.04 -3.85
C SER A 57 1.02 9.32 -3.50
N LEU A 58 1.72 8.40 -2.83
CA LEU A 58 3.10 8.57 -2.35
C LEU A 58 4.13 7.82 -3.19
N ILE A 59 3.71 6.76 -3.89
CA ILE A 59 4.62 5.86 -4.62
C ILE A 59 4.59 6.04 -6.14
N GLY A 60 3.99 7.15 -6.64
CA GLY A 60 4.01 7.51 -8.06
C GLY A 60 2.74 7.14 -8.85
N GLY A 61 1.59 7.05 -8.16
CA GLY A 61 0.27 6.85 -8.75
C GLY A 61 -0.05 5.40 -9.12
N ILE A 62 -1.15 5.22 -9.85
CA ILE A 62 -1.71 3.90 -10.19
C ILE A 62 -0.72 3.07 -11.03
N LYS A 63 -0.06 3.68 -12.01
CA LYS A 63 0.92 2.98 -12.85
C LYS A 63 2.05 2.38 -12.00
N SER A 64 2.63 3.20 -11.13
CA SER A 64 3.71 2.76 -10.26
C SER A 64 3.24 1.69 -9.26
N SER A 65 2.00 1.81 -8.76
CA SER A 65 1.39 0.78 -7.91
C SER A 65 1.24 -0.56 -8.62
N ASN A 66 0.83 -0.56 -9.89
CA ASN A 66 0.76 -1.79 -10.69
C ASN A 66 2.14 -2.43 -10.89
N GLU A 67 3.20 -1.65 -11.10
CA GLU A 67 4.57 -2.16 -11.17
C GLU A 67 4.98 -2.84 -9.84
N TRP A 68 4.63 -2.23 -8.70
CA TRP A 68 4.86 -2.85 -7.39
C TRP A 68 4.09 -4.15 -7.21
N ILE A 69 2.82 -4.22 -7.66
CA ILE A 69 2.00 -5.44 -7.62
C ILE A 69 2.63 -6.56 -8.45
N GLU A 70 3.07 -6.25 -9.67
CA GLU A 70 3.73 -7.20 -10.54
C GLU A 70 5.00 -7.79 -9.89
N ILE A 71 5.84 -6.94 -9.30
CA ILE A 71 7.04 -7.35 -8.59
C ILE A 71 6.68 -8.19 -7.36
N ALA A 72 5.72 -7.75 -6.55
CA ALA A 72 5.26 -8.48 -5.37
C ALA A 72 4.79 -9.89 -5.73
N GLN A 73 3.98 -10.03 -6.78
CA GLN A 73 3.52 -11.33 -7.28
C GLN A 73 4.68 -12.22 -7.72
N LYS A 74 5.67 -11.65 -8.44
CA LYS A 74 6.86 -12.37 -8.90
C LYS A 74 7.67 -12.96 -7.73
N TYR A 75 7.77 -12.22 -6.62
CA TYR A 75 8.55 -12.63 -5.44
C TYR A 75 7.70 -13.23 -4.31
N LYS A 76 6.40 -13.48 -4.56
CA LYS A 76 5.46 -14.06 -3.58
C LYS A 76 5.33 -13.21 -2.31
N VAL A 77 5.38 -11.90 -2.48
CA VAL A 77 5.11 -10.92 -1.44
C VAL A 77 3.65 -10.52 -1.54
N ASP A 78 2.91 -10.58 -0.45
CA ASP A 78 1.53 -10.12 -0.43
C ASP A 78 1.47 -8.59 -0.27
N TRP A 79 0.32 -7.99 -0.55
CA TRP A 79 0.18 -6.53 -0.53
C TRP A 79 -1.26 -6.11 -0.28
N TRP A 80 -1.43 -4.88 0.20
CA TRP A 80 -2.72 -4.20 0.22
C TRP A 80 -2.55 -2.72 -0.11
N ALA A 81 -3.63 -2.11 -0.59
CA ALA A 81 -3.68 -0.67 -0.82
C ALA A 81 -4.21 0.06 0.41
N THR A 82 -3.68 1.24 0.67
CA THR A 82 -4.16 2.13 1.71
C THR A 82 -4.16 3.58 1.23
N SER A 83 -4.99 4.38 1.85
CA SER A 83 -5.00 5.83 1.71
C SER A 83 -3.78 6.43 2.42
N ALA A 84 -3.25 7.52 1.85
CA ALA A 84 -2.28 8.41 2.49
C ALA A 84 -2.97 9.65 3.06
N LEU A 85 -4.20 9.50 3.59
CA LEU A 85 -5.06 10.55 4.14
C LEU A 85 -5.58 11.52 3.08
N GLU A 86 -5.94 11.04 1.91
CA GLU A 86 -6.58 11.84 0.86
C GLU A 86 -8.01 12.27 1.25
N GLY A 87 -8.44 13.38 0.68
CA GLY A 87 -9.86 13.72 0.63
C GLY A 87 -10.65 12.76 -0.27
N ASN A 88 -11.97 12.93 -0.33
CA ASN A 88 -12.88 12.03 -1.02
C ASN A 88 -12.55 11.78 -2.49
N ILE A 89 -12.01 12.76 -3.20
CA ILE A 89 -11.63 12.58 -4.63
C ILE A 89 -10.50 11.56 -4.77
N GLY A 90 -9.43 11.72 -4.01
CA GLY A 90 -8.29 10.81 -4.03
C GLY A 90 -8.65 9.43 -3.46
N LEU A 91 -9.42 9.39 -2.37
CA LEU A 91 -9.89 8.14 -1.78
C LEU A 91 -10.78 7.35 -2.75
N ASN A 92 -11.64 8.02 -3.52
CA ASN A 92 -12.45 7.39 -4.56
C ASN A 92 -11.57 6.72 -5.64
N ALA A 93 -10.54 7.42 -6.12
CA ALA A 93 -9.61 6.86 -7.11
C ALA A 93 -8.87 5.61 -6.57
N ILE A 94 -8.41 5.66 -5.30
CA ILE A 94 -7.72 4.54 -4.67
C ILE A 94 -8.68 3.37 -4.43
N ALA A 95 -9.92 3.63 -4.03
CA ALA A 95 -10.93 2.60 -3.83
C ALA A 95 -11.27 1.86 -5.14
N GLN A 96 -11.42 2.58 -6.25
CA GLN A 96 -11.62 1.99 -7.56
C GLN A 96 -10.40 1.15 -8.00
N PHE A 97 -9.19 1.68 -7.81
CA PHE A 97 -7.96 0.95 -8.07
C PHE A 97 -7.90 -0.35 -7.26
N ALA A 98 -8.10 -0.29 -5.95
CA ALA A 98 -8.08 -1.46 -5.08
C ALA A 98 -9.13 -2.50 -5.51
N TYR A 99 -10.34 -2.07 -5.84
CA TYR A 99 -11.41 -2.94 -6.34
C TYR A 99 -11.03 -3.66 -7.65
N GLN A 100 -10.45 -2.92 -8.61
CA GLN A 100 -10.05 -3.47 -9.91
C GLN A 100 -8.94 -4.53 -9.81
N THR A 101 -8.10 -4.46 -8.80
CA THR A 101 -7.03 -5.47 -8.61
C THR A 101 -7.56 -6.84 -8.23
N GLY A 102 -8.79 -6.93 -7.69
CA GLY A 102 -9.39 -8.16 -7.20
C GLY A 102 -8.71 -8.75 -5.94
N ASN A 103 -7.79 -8.01 -5.30
CA ASN A 103 -7.14 -8.45 -4.07
C ASN A 103 -8.18 -8.70 -2.97
N LYS A 104 -8.09 -9.85 -2.30
CA LYS A 104 -9.02 -10.28 -1.25
C LYS A 104 -8.60 -9.88 0.15
N MET A 105 -7.40 -9.36 0.32
CA MET A 105 -6.96 -8.83 1.61
C MET A 105 -7.75 -7.58 1.98
N PRO A 106 -7.96 -7.32 3.27
CA PRO A 106 -8.51 -6.05 3.73
C PRO A 106 -7.63 -4.88 3.25
N GLN A 107 -8.27 -3.81 2.76
CA GLN A 107 -7.61 -2.61 2.26
C GLN A 107 -7.73 -1.48 3.28
N GLY A 108 -6.71 -0.63 3.39
CA GLY A 108 -6.65 0.46 4.37
C GLY A 108 -7.34 1.76 3.88
N LEU A 109 -8.65 1.73 3.62
CA LEU A 109 -9.37 2.83 2.97
C LEU A 109 -10.34 3.58 3.91
N GLY A 110 -10.32 3.31 5.20
CA GLY A 110 -11.26 3.89 6.17
C GLY A 110 -10.94 5.32 6.62
N THR A 111 -10.06 6.05 5.93
CA THR A 111 -9.49 7.33 6.39
C THR A 111 -10.25 8.59 5.93
N GLY A 112 -11.28 8.46 5.09
CA GLY A 112 -12.00 9.60 4.50
C GLY A 112 -12.80 10.47 5.47
N GLN A 113 -12.93 10.07 6.74
CA GLN A 113 -13.68 10.80 7.77
C GLN A 113 -12.82 11.81 8.56
N LEU A 114 -11.56 12.00 8.20
CA LEU A 114 -10.63 12.86 8.92
C LEU A 114 -10.79 14.35 8.62
N PHE A 115 -11.52 14.70 7.57
CA PHE A 115 -11.67 16.09 7.14
C PHE A 115 -13.03 16.66 7.55
N GLU A 116 -13.04 17.79 8.25
CA GLU A 116 -14.26 18.53 8.59
C GLU A 116 -14.95 19.11 7.34
N SER A 117 -14.15 19.44 6.30
CA SER A 117 -14.64 19.89 5.01
C SER A 117 -14.05 19.00 3.90
N ASN A 118 -14.91 18.39 3.11
CA ASN A 118 -14.53 17.47 2.05
C ASN A 118 -15.53 17.55 0.89
N PHE A 119 -15.12 17.04 -0.28
CA PHE A 119 -16.05 16.95 -1.43
C PHE A 119 -17.07 15.84 -1.21
N GLU A 120 -18.27 16.00 -1.79
CA GLU A 120 -19.26 14.93 -1.83
C GLU A 120 -18.70 13.71 -2.55
N SER A 121 -19.10 12.52 -2.13
CA SER A 121 -18.67 11.27 -2.72
C SER A 121 -19.77 10.22 -2.65
N ASN A 122 -19.93 9.48 -3.73
CA ASN A 122 -20.80 8.30 -3.76
C ASN A 122 -20.14 7.06 -3.10
N ILE A 123 -18.87 7.16 -2.70
CA ILE A 123 -18.21 6.12 -1.93
C ILE A 123 -18.31 6.44 -0.45
N GLN A 124 -18.87 5.52 0.30
CA GLN A 124 -19.08 5.66 1.74
C GLN A 124 -18.58 4.41 2.48
N LEU A 125 -18.07 4.63 3.69
CA LEU A 125 -17.71 3.54 4.59
C LEU A 125 -18.97 3.11 5.36
N VAL A 126 -19.39 1.86 5.14
CA VAL A 126 -20.52 1.25 5.85
C VAL A 126 -20.01 0.05 6.64
N GLY A 127 -19.90 0.20 7.95
CA GLY A 127 -19.24 -0.79 8.79
C GLY A 127 -17.76 -0.90 8.42
N ASN A 128 -17.34 -2.06 7.94
CA ASN A 128 -15.97 -2.33 7.49
C ASN A 128 -15.83 -2.43 5.96
N LYS A 129 -16.80 -1.92 5.22
CA LYS A 129 -16.81 -1.99 3.74
C LYS A 129 -16.95 -0.61 3.12
N MET A 130 -16.14 -0.35 2.08
CA MET A 130 -16.37 0.77 1.18
C MET A 130 -17.46 0.38 0.18
N MET A 131 -18.53 1.17 0.11
CA MET A 131 -19.68 0.94 -0.76
C MET A 131 -19.88 2.13 -1.68
N TYR A 132 -20.25 1.85 -2.93
CA TYR A 132 -20.67 2.85 -3.90
C TYR A 132 -22.20 2.96 -3.87
N ASN A 133 -22.70 4.15 -3.59
CA ASN A 133 -24.13 4.45 -3.63
C ASN A 133 -24.49 5.02 -5.01
N THR A 134 -25.40 4.38 -5.69
CA THR A 134 -25.95 4.82 -6.99
C THR A 134 -27.01 5.91 -6.81
#